data_c00cf5a425fc4d70777138178823abf7
#
_entry.id   c00cf5a425fc4d70777138178823abf7
#
_cell.length_a   1.000
_cell.length_b   1.000
_cell.length_c   1.000
_cell.angle_alpha   90.00
_cell.angle_beta   90.00
_cell.angle_gamma   90.00
#
_symmetry.space_group_name_H-M   'P 1'
#
loop_
_entity.id
_entity.type
_entity.pdbx_description
1 polymer ?
#
loop_
_entity_poly.entity_id
_entity_poly.type
_entity_poly.pdbx_seq_one_letter_code
_entity_poly.pdbx_strand_id
1 'polypeptide(L)'
;YKAKAVDLLQQKEQSLKFIVPEDLKNGVFSVEMTDVNNEKAYFYLNVPIVRWALSEDGECAVAGDYLRVQGKNLLRDKDKAHAVLVPLKGGKNVRCKVTDFFDDFSVSVDIPDNTPLGTYYLYYHNGMGGKTAWSEPLRIDVVSKSPDWWGVKVFNVMDYGAVGDGVHNETAAFRAALHAAGQNGGGKVYVPRGRYMLTGELILSPNTLIEGESKELTHIFWNPLNWDLYE
;
A
#
# COMPACT_ATOMS: atom_id res chain seq x y z
N TYR A 1 -6.24 6.67 32.42
CA TYR A 1 -5.45 5.45 32.63
C TYR A 1 -4.57 5.66 33.88
N LYS A 2 -4.44 4.66 34.76
CA LYS A 2 -3.47 4.72 35.85
C LYS A 2 -2.10 4.31 35.29
N ALA A 3 -1.07 5.09 35.61
CA ALA A 3 0.30 4.68 35.35
C ALA A 3 0.62 3.39 36.11
N LYS A 4 1.33 2.48 35.49
CA LYS A 4 1.75 1.22 36.08
C LYS A 4 3.28 1.14 35.95
N ALA A 5 3.95 0.97 37.09
CA ALA A 5 5.40 0.72 37.04
C ALA A 5 5.67 -0.63 36.40
N VAL A 6 6.76 -0.72 35.68
CA VAL A 6 7.20 -1.95 35.01
C VAL A 6 8.56 -2.39 35.56
N ASP A 7 8.76 -3.69 35.63
CA ASP A 7 10.05 -4.25 36.09
C ASP A 7 11.08 -4.18 34.98
N LEU A 8 12.25 -3.66 35.30
CA LEU A 8 13.39 -3.61 34.39
C LEU A 8 14.12 -4.95 34.40
N LEU A 9 14.24 -5.58 33.22
CA LEU A 9 15.05 -6.78 33.01
C LEU A 9 16.53 -6.45 32.81
N GLN A 10 16.80 -5.31 32.21
CA GLN A 10 18.17 -4.86 31.93
C GLN A 10 18.20 -3.34 31.82
N GLN A 11 19.21 -2.76 32.42
CA GLN A 11 19.56 -1.34 32.29
C GLN A 11 21.02 -1.23 31.86
N LYS A 12 21.26 -0.50 30.78
CA LYS A 12 22.58 -0.11 30.29
C LYS A 12 22.54 1.39 29.97
N GLU A 13 23.70 1.99 29.76
CA GLU A 13 23.85 3.42 29.49
C GLU A 13 22.94 3.92 28.32
N GLN A 14 22.75 3.10 27.30
CA GLN A 14 22.00 3.45 26.10
C GLN A 14 20.80 2.54 25.81
N SER A 15 20.44 1.65 26.72
CA SER A 15 19.32 0.71 26.50
C SER A 15 18.66 0.23 27.77
N LEU A 16 17.34 0.09 27.69
CA LEU A 16 16.51 -0.51 28.73
C LEU A 16 15.74 -1.69 28.16
N LYS A 17 15.61 -2.75 28.95
CA LYS A 17 14.64 -3.83 28.70
C LYS A 17 13.68 -3.92 29.86
N PHE A 18 12.42 -4.04 29.56
CA PHE A 18 11.35 -4.23 30.56
C PHE A 18 10.30 -5.21 30.02
N ILE A 19 9.53 -5.78 30.94
CA ILE A 19 8.40 -6.65 30.59
C ILE A 19 7.16 -5.78 30.45
N VAL A 20 6.48 -5.92 29.31
CA VAL A 20 5.14 -5.35 29.14
C VAL A 20 4.17 -6.18 29.99
N PRO A 21 3.41 -5.58 30.93
CA PRO A 21 2.49 -6.31 31.78
C PRO A 21 1.44 -7.09 30.99
N GLU A 22 1.23 -8.35 31.32
CA GLU A 22 0.31 -9.26 30.61
C GLU A 22 -1.16 -8.83 30.69
N ASP A 23 -1.53 -8.07 31.73
CA ASP A 23 -2.87 -7.54 31.94
C ASP A 23 -3.17 -6.25 31.16
N LEU A 24 -2.22 -5.74 30.36
CA LEU A 24 -2.48 -4.62 29.46
C LEU A 24 -3.39 -5.07 28.31
N LYS A 25 -4.53 -4.42 28.23
CA LYS A 25 -5.44 -4.60 27.07
C LYS A 25 -4.80 -4.04 25.81
N ASN A 26 -5.24 -4.52 24.65
CA ASN A 26 -4.82 -3.95 23.39
C ASN A 26 -5.05 -2.42 23.35
N GLY A 27 -4.05 -1.66 22.92
CA GLY A 27 -4.14 -0.20 22.90
C GLY A 27 -2.85 0.50 22.53
N VAL A 28 -2.91 1.82 22.56
CA VAL A 28 -1.75 2.71 22.43
C VAL A 28 -1.32 3.14 23.83
N PHE A 29 -0.05 3.04 24.13
CA PHE A 29 0.51 3.31 25.45
C PHE A 29 1.59 4.38 25.37
N SER A 30 1.61 5.27 26.37
CA SER A 30 2.74 6.14 26.65
C SER A 30 3.64 5.46 27.67
N VAL A 31 4.92 5.37 27.39
CA VAL A 31 5.95 4.91 28.32
C VAL A 31 6.73 6.12 28.80
N GLU A 32 6.71 6.37 30.10
CA GLU A 32 7.51 7.40 30.74
C GLU A 32 8.79 6.76 31.31
N MET A 33 9.92 7.31 30.97
CA MET A 33 11.20 6.99 31.59
C MET A 33 11.66 8.18 32.41
N THR A 34 12.11 7.93 33.62
CA THR A 34 12.70 8.96 34.48
C THR A 34 14.15 8.57 34.77
N ASP A 35 15.06 9.48 34.51
CA ASP A 35 16.49 9.27 34.79
C ASP A 35 16.84 9.58 36.26
N VAL A 36 18.13 9.44 36.59
CA VAL A 36 18.67 9.70 37.94
C VAL A 36 18.60 11.17 38.35
N ASN A 37 18.45 12.09 37.40
CA ASN A 37 18.32 13.53 37.60
C ASN A 37 16.86 13.98 37.65
N ASN A 38 15.89 13.06 37.65
CA ASN A 38 14.47 13.30 37.49
C ASN A 38 14.07 13.90 36.12
N GLU A 39 14.89 13.81 35.11
CA GLU A 39 14.52 14.16 33.75
C GLU A 39 13.61 13.07 33.16
N LYS A 40 12.57 13.51 32.44
CA LYS A 40 11.57 12.61 31.90
C LYS A 40 11.65 12.55 30.38
N ALA A 41 11.64 11.33 29.85
CA ALA A 41 11.48 11.06 28.45
C ALA A 41 10.24 10.20 28.21
N TYR A 42 9.59 10.42 27.08
CA TYR A 42 8.37 9.71 26.69
C TYR A 42 8.53 9.06 25.33
N PHE A 43 8.04 7.85 25.20
CA PHE A 43 7.82 7.24 23.91
C PHE A 43 6.49 6.50 23.88
N TYR A 44 6.01 6.18 22.71
CA TYR A 44 4.68 5.59 22.52
C TYR A 44 4.81 4.21 21.89
N LEU A 45 4.03 3.26 22.44
CA LEU A 45 3.87 1.92 21.88
C LEU A 45 2.56 1.83 21.10
N ASN A 46 2.58 1.10 20.00
CA ASN A 46 1.43 0.83 19.15
C ASN A 46 0.81 2.07 18.48
N VAL A 47 1.51 3.18 18.41
CA VAL A 47 1.11 4.31 17.57
C VAL A 47 1.19 3.88 16.10
N PRO A 48 0.24 4.26 15.25
CA PRO A 48 0.31 3.94 13.83
C PRO A 48 1.49 4.62 13.16
N ILE A 49 2.16 3.89 12.31
CA ILE A 49 3.25 4.40 11.46
C ILE A 49 2.80 4.20 10.02
N VAL A 50 2.55 5.27 9.31
CA VAL A 50 2.32 5.25 7.86
C VAL A 50 3.67 5.37 7.17
N ARG A 51 3.96 4.44 6.27
CA ARG A 51 5.22 4.42 5.50
C ARG A 51 5.03 4.95 4.09
N TRP A 52 3.96 4.51 3.43
CA TRP A 52 3.58 4.94 2.11
C TRP A 52 2.08 4.69 1.87
N ALA A 53 1.53 5.35 0.87
CA ALA A 53 0.16 5.17 0.44
C ALA A 53 0.08 5.30 -1.08
N LEU A 54 -0.79 4.51 -1.71
CA LEU A 54 -0.98 4.53 -3.16
C LEU A 54 -2.43 4.22 -3.55
N SER A 55 -2.84 4.78 -4.66
CA SER A 55 -4.06 4.44 -5.38
C SER A 55 -3.73 3.56 -6.60
N GLU A 56 -4.71 3.29 -7.44
CA GLU A 56 -4.47 2.68 -8.75
C GLU A 56 -3.64 3.57 -9.68
N ASP A 57 -3.69 4.89 -9.47
CA ASP A 57 -2.93 5.88 -10.24
C ASP A 57 -1.49 6.12 -9.68
N GLY A 58 -1.05 5.32 -8.71
CA GLY A 58 0.30 5.39 -8.13
C GLY A 58 0.36 6.08 -6.75
N GLU A 59 1.47 6.77 -6.46
CA GLU A 59 1.72 7.43 -5.17
C GLU A 59 0.92 8.73 -4.99
N CYS A 60 -0.38 8.69 -5.26
CA CYS A 60 -1.32 9.78 -5.12
C CYS A 60 -2.66 9.26 -4.56
N ALA A 61 -3.49 10.16 -4.07
CA ALA A 61 -4.87 9.88 -3.75
C ALA A 61 -5.77 10.36 -4.89
N VAL A 62 -6.82 9.62 -5.18
CA VAL A 62 -7.81 9.97 -6.20
C VAL A 62 -9.12 10.31 -5.51
N ALA A 63 -9.69 11.49 -5.80
CA ALA A 63 -10.99 11.87 -5.25
C ALA A 63 -12.07 10.90 -5.74
N GLY A 64 -12.88 10.37 -4.81
CA GLY A 64 -13.91 9.38 -5.10
C GLY A 64 -13.43 7.93 -5.22
N ASP A 65 -12.16 7.67 -4.90
CA ASP A 65 -11.58 6.34 -4.98
C ASP A 65 -10.93 5.93 -3.66
N TYR A 66 -10.43 4.70 -3.58
CA TYR A 66 -9.72 4.23 -2.42
C TYR A 66 -8.22 4.56 -2.46
N LEU A 67 -7.65 4.71 -1.28
CA LEU A 67 -6.22 4.85 -1.07
C LEU A 67 -5.74 3.70 -0.18
N ARG A 68 -4.82 2.89 -0.65
CA ARG A 68 -4.18 1.85 0.16
C ARG A 68 -3.05 2.44 0.97
N VAL A 69 -3.18 2.35 2.27
CA VAL A 69 -2.18 2.83 3.24
C VAL A 69 -1.42 1.65 3.81
N GLN A 70 -0.10 1.73 3.78
CA GLN A 70 0.81 0.71 4.27
C GLN A 70 1.67 1.24 5.43
N GLY A 71 1.88 0.39 6.43
CA GLY A 71 2.62 0.84 7.60
C GLY A 71 2.76 -0.20 8.70
N LYS A 72 2.58 0.23 9.95
CA LYS A 72 2.54 -0.62 11.14
C LYS A 72 1.49 -0.10 12.11
N ASN A 73 0.92 -1.01 12.90
CA ASN A 73 -0.08 -0.70 13.92
C ASN A 73 -1.30 0.04 13.36
N LEU A 74 -1.71 -0.27 12.13
CA LEU A 74 -2.80 0.41 11.45
C LEU A 74 -4.17 -0.06 11.95
N LEU A 75 -4.25 -1.24 12.56
CA LEU A 75 -5.52 -1.82 13.01
C LEU A 75 -5.52 -2.07 14.51
N ARG A 76 -6.24 -1.23 15.26
CA ARG A 76 -6.50 -1.44 16.71
C ARG A 76 -7.99 -1.45 17.04
N ASP A 77 -8.76 -0.53 16.49
CA ASP A 77 -10.22 -0.47 16.60
C ASP A 77 -10.79 -0.07 15.24
N LYS A 78 -11.34 -1.06 14.51
CA LYS A 78 -11.82 -0.84 13.14
C LYS A 78 -12.94 0.20 13.05
N ASP A 79 -13.81 0.31 14.05
CA ASP A 79 -14.95 1.22 14.02
C ASP A 79 -14.54 2.68 14.24
N LYS A 80 -13.36 2.89 14.80
CA LYS A 80 -12.82 4.21 15.13
C LYS A 80 -11.62 4.61 14.30
N ALA A 81 -11.00 3.66 13.60
CA ALA A 81 -9.88 3.95 12.71
C ALA A 81 -10.31 4.87 11.58
N HIS A 82 -9.49 5.85 11.25
CA HIS A 82 -9.77 6.82 10.19
C HIS A 82 -8.50 7.55 9.75
N ALA A 83 -8.56 8.14 8.57
CA ALA A 83 -7.55 9.08 8.13
C ALA A 83 -8.09 10.51 8.07
N VAL A 84 -7.19 11.48 8.06
CA VAL A 84 -7.51 12.89 7.84
C VAL A 84 -6.50 13.47 6.86
N LEU A 85 -7.00 14.08 5.80
CA LEU A 85 -6.22 14.88 4.88
C LEU A 85 -6.26 16.33 5.32
N VAL A 86 -5.10 16.91 5.59
CA VAL A 86 -4.91 18.29 5.99
C VAL A 86 -4.28 19.04 4.82
N PRO A 87 -4.99 20.01 4.17
CA PRO A 87 -4.47 20.67 2.98
C PRO A 87 -3.29 21.59 3.32
N LEU A 88 -2.22 21.54 2.52
CA LEU A 88 -1.03 22.38 2.72
C LEU A 88 -1.29 23.88 2.52
N LYS A 89 -2.17 24.22 1.60
CA LYS A 89 -2.45 25.62 1.23
C LYS A 89 -3.66 26.23 1.95
N GLY A 90 -4.06 25.63 3.10
CA GLY A 90 -5.25 26.05 3.83
C GLY A 90 -6.53 25.44 3.25
N GLY A 91 -7.60 25.49 4.02
CA GLY A 91 -8.86 24.86 3.69
C GLY A 91 -9.38 23.98 4.83
N LYS A 92 -10.45 23.25 4.58
CA LYS A 92 -11.03 22.32 5.56
C LYS A 92 -10.33 20.97 5.49
N ASN A 93 -10.08 20.40 6.65
CA ASN A 93 -9.62 19.01 6.74
C ASN A 93 -10.68 18.06 6.20
N VAL A 94 -10.25 17.05 5.48
CA VAL A 94 -11.12 16.01 4.92
C VAL A 94 -10.95 14.74 5.75
N ARG A 95 -12.04 14.27 6.37
CA ARG A 95 -12.06 13.01 7.09
C ARG A 95 -12.35 11.87 6.11
N CYS A 96 -11.48 10.88 6.11
CA CYS A 96 -11.54 9.71 5.26
C CYS A 96 -11.86 8.47 6.11
N LYS A 97 -12.79 7.65 5.65
CA LYS A 97 -13.23 6.43 6.33
C LYS A 97 -12.30 5.28 5.94
N VAL A 98 -11.96 4.44 6.89
CA VAL A 98 -11.31 3.15 6.59
C VAL A 98 -12.40 2.16 6.21
N THR A 99 -12.29 1.53 5.05
CA THR A 99 -13.31 0.66 4.47
C THR A 99 -12.90 -0.78 4.43
N ASP A 100 -11.60 -1.05 4.28
CA ASP A 100 -11.09 -2.41 4.28
C ASP A 100 -9.84 -2.54 5.15
N PHE A 101 -9.74 -3.67 5.82
CA PHE A 101 -8.64 -4.02 6.73
C PHE A 101 -8.08 -5.36 6.31
N PHE A 102 -6.90 -5.33 5.72
CA PHE A 102 -6.23 -6.57 5.33
C PHE A 102 -5.52 -7.18 6.53
N ASP A 103 -4.76 -6.36 7.25
CA ASP A 103 -4.02 -6.73 8.46
C ASP A 103 -3.58 -5.48 9.24
N ASP A 104 -2.67 -5.65 10.21
CA ASP A 104 -2.09 -4.56 11.01
C ASP A 104 -1.11 -3.66 10.22
N PHE A 105 -0.82 -4.02 8.96
CA PHE A 105 0.16 -3.36 8.09
C PHE A 105 -0.47 -2.71 6.85
N SER A 106 -1.71 -3.07 6.51
CA SER A 106 -2.38 -2.61 5.30
C SER A 106 -3.86 -2.33 5.51
N VAL A 107 -4.30 -1.15 5.11
CA VAL A 107 -5.71 -0.73 5.15
C VAL A 107 -6.09 0.03 3.89
N SER A 108 -7.37 0.02 3.54
CA SER A 108 -7.94 0.90 2.51
C SER A 108 -8.71 2.04 3.15
N VAL A 109 -8.52 3.23 2.60
CA VAL A 109 -9.15 4.48 3.05
C VAL A 109 -9.91 5.07 1.88
N ASP A 110 -11.20 5.37 2.05
CA ASP A 110 -12.00 6.06 1.03
C ASP A 110 -11.68 7.55 1.02
N ILE A 111 -11.36 8.05 -0.15
CA ILE A 111 -11.19 9.48 -0.39
C ILE A 111 -12.53 10.03 -0.88
N PRO A 112 -13.17 10.96 -0.15
CA PRO A 112 -14.48 11.49 -0.58
C PRO A 112 -14.44 12.13 -1.97
N ASP A 113 -15.49 11.93 -2.77
CA ASP A 113 -15.62 12.46 -4.14
C ASP A 113 -15.37 13.96 -4.26
N ASN A 114 -15.80 14.71 -3.23
CA ASN A 114 -15.69 16.17 -3.19
C ASN A 114 -14.39 16.69 -2.56
N THR A 115 -13.37 15.83 -2.42
CA THR A 115 -12.06 16.23 -1.93
C THR A 115 -11.40 17.15 -2.95
N PRO A 116 -11.06 18.42 -2.60
CA PRO A 116 -10.41 19.32 -3.53
C PRO A 116 -9.06 18.79 -3.99
N LEU A 117 -8.72 19.00 -5.26
CA LEU A 117 -7.41 18.65 -5.79
C LEU A 117 -6.30 19.50 -5.17
N GLY A 118 -5.15 18.89 -4.91
CA GLY A 118 -4.01 19.59 -4.33
C GLY A 118 -3.17 18.73 -3.41
N THR A 119 -2.21 19.35 -2.74
CA THR A 119 -1.28 18.65 -1.84
C THR A 119 -1.79 18.68 -0.41
N TYR A 120 -1.70 17.55 0.26
CA TYR A 120 -2.16 17.32 1.61
C TYR A 120 -1.09 16.63 2.47
N TYR A 121 -1.26 16.72 3.78
CA TYR A 121 -0.70 15.78 4.74
C TYR A 121 -1.77 14.76 5.15
N LEU A 122 -1.50 13.49 4.91
CA LEU A 122 -2.30 12.37 5.40
C LEU A 122 -1.86 12.04 6.83
N TYR A 123 -2.79 12.07 7.76
CA TYR A 123 -2.65 11.56 9.12
C TYR A 123 -3.57 10.35 9.28
N TYR A 124 -3.07 9.33 9.91
CA TYR A 124 -3.83 8.12 10.17
C TYR A 124 -3.97 7.86 11.67
N HIS A 125 -5.16 7.46 12.09
CA HIS A 125 -5.50 7.11 13.47
C HIS A 125 -6.04 5.68 13.52
N ASN A 126 -5.42 4.79 14.31
CA ASN A 126 -5.79 3.36 14.37
C ASN A 126 -7.00 3.04 15.26
N GLY A 127 -7.72 4.05 15.72
CA GLY A 127 -8.93 3.92 16.54
C GLY A 127 -8.70 3.96 18.04
N MET A 128 -7.47 3.83 18.53
CA MET A 128 -7.15 3.83 19.96
C MET A 128 -6.14 4.92 20.34
N GLY A 129 -6.02 5.27 21.63
CA GLY A 129 -5.01 6.20 22.15
C GLY A 129 -5.39 7.69 22.08
N GLY A 130 -6.57 8.03 21.59
CA GLY A 130 -7.06 9.41 21.54
C GLY A 130 -6.14 10.36 20.79
N LYS A 131 -5.91 11.56 21.32
CA LYS A 131 -5.14 12.61 20.63
C LYS A 131 -3.67 12.27 20.36
N THR A 132 -3.11 11.28 21.05
CA THR A 132 -1.68 10.89 20.91
C THR A 132 -1.44 9.76 19.93
N ALA A 133 -2.49 9.21 19.34
CA ALA A 133 -2.40 8.02 18.47
C ALA A 133 -2.52 8.34 16.98
N TRP A 134 -2.07 9.50 16.57
CA TRP A 134 -1.92 9.85 15.17
C TRP A 134 -0.56 9.42 14.64
N SER A 135 -0.52 9.01 13.38
CA SER A 135 0.75 8.81 12.68
C SER A 135 1.47 10.14 12.46
N GLU A 136 2.77 10.06 12.19
CA GLU A 136 3.46 11.16 11.52
C GLU A 136 2.80 11.41 10.15
N PRO A 137 2.84 12.67 9.65
CA PRO A 137 2.22 13.03 8.39
C PRO A 137 2.92 12.38 7.19
N LEU A 138 2.14 11.84 6.26
CA LEU A 138 2.61 11.49 4.93
C LEU A 138 2.13 12.54 3.93
N ARG A 139 3.06 13.16 3.18
CA ARG A 139 2.68 14.06 2.10
C ARG A 139 2.09 13.26 0.94
N ILE A 140 0.94 13.69 0.42
CA ILE A 140 0.24 13.07 -0.71
C ILE A 140 -0.46 14.12 -1.56
N ASP A 141 -0.50 13.92 -2.86
CA ASP A 141 -1.27 14.76 -3.76
C ASP A 141 -2.63 14.10 -4.04
N VAL A 142 -3.71 14.88 -3.94
CA VAL A 142 -5.04 14.48 -4.38
C VAL A 142 -5.22 14.95 -5.82
N VAL A 143 -5.44 14.00 -6.72
CA VAL A 143 -5.58 14.22 -8.15
C VAL A 143 -6.96 13.79 -8.65
N SER A 144 -7.31 14.22 -9.85
CA SER A 144 -8.46 13.66 -10.56
C SER A 144 -8.14 12.26 -11.04
N LYS A 145 -9.14 11.39 -11.09
CA LYS A 145 -8.99 10.05 -11.65
C LYS A 145 -8.43 10.13 -13.06
N SER A 146 -7.38 9.35 -13.31
CA SER A 146 -6.86 9.19 -14.66
C SER A 146 -7.91 8.50 -15.54
N PRO A 147 -8.03 8.88 -16.81
CA PRO A 147 -8.89 8.15 -17.74
C PRO A 147 -8.50 6.67 -17.77
N ASP A 148 -9.49 5.78 -17.80
CA ASP A 148 -9.27 4.34 -17.94
C ASP A 148 -8.77 4.00 -19.36
N TRP A 149 -7.52 4.35 -19.66
CA TRP A 149 -6.90 4.14 -20.96
C TRP A 149 -6.87 2.66 -21.37
N TRP A 150 -6.68 1.77 -20.39
CA TRP A 150 -6.69 0.32 -20.62
C TRP A 150 -8.07 -0.28 -20.92
N GLY A 151 -9.18 0.44 -20.66
CA GLY A 151 -10.53 0.01 -21.01
C GLY A 151 -10.91 0.18 -22.47
N VAL A 152 -10.17 0.99 -23.24
CA VAL A 152 -10.56 1.42 -24.58
C VAL A 152 -10.13 0.45 -25.68
N LYS A 153 -8.93 -0.19 -25.57
CA LYS A 153 -8.44 -1.13 -26.57
C LYS A 153 -7.79 -2.34 -25.92
N VAL A 154 -8.20 -3.51 -26.40
CA VAL A 154 -7.70 -4.80 -25.93
C VAL A 154 -6.77 -5.41 -26.97
N PHE A 155 -5.62 -5.87 -26.52
CA PHE A 155 -4.60 -6.58 -27.30
C PHE A 155 -4.53 -8.00 -26.73
N ASN A 156 -5.18 -8.96 -27.38
CA ASN A 156 -5.15 -10.34 -26.94
C ASN A 156 -3.82 -11.00 -27.35
N VAL A 157 -3.07 -11.56 -26.42
CA VAL A 157 -1.78 -12.21 -26.70
C VAL A 157 -1.87 -13.32 -27.74
N MET A 158 -3.03 -13.97 -27.87
CA MET A 158 -3.29 -15.00 -28.88
C MET A 158 -3.24 -14.43 -30.30
N ASP A 159 -3.66 -13.18 -30.51
CA ASP A 159 -3.60 -12.49 -31.81
C ASP A 159 -2.15 -12.20 -32.25
N TYR A 160 -1.21 -12.29 -31.32
CA TYR A 160 0.23 -12.10 -31.51
C TYR A 160 1.02 -13.42 -31.52
N GLY A 161 0.31 -14.55 -31.52
CA GLY A 161 0.90 -15.87 -31.69
C GLY A 161 1.15 -16.63 -30.38
N ALA A 162 0.60 -16.17 -29.25
CA ALA A 162 0.64 -16.96 -28.02
C ALA A 162 -0.22 -18.22 -28.15
N VAL A 163 0.22 -19.32 -27.54
CA VAL A 163 -0.45 -20.63 -27.56
C VAL A 163 -1.07 -20.96 -26.20
N GLY A 164 -0.37 -20.67 -25.11
CA GLY A 164 -0.86 -20.90 -23.74
C GLY A 164 -0.84 -22.35 -23.29
N ASP A 165 0.01 -23.18 -23.86
CA ASP A 165 0.10 -24.62 -23.56
C ASP A 165 1.10 -24.98 -22.44
N GLY A 166 1.88 -24.01 -21.99
CA GLY A 166 2.91 -24.16 -20.95
C GLY A 166 4.23 -24.77 -21.44
N VAL A 167 4.42 -24.94 -22.74
CA VAL A 167 5.61 -25.54 -23.36
C VAL A 167 6.30 -24.56 -24.31
N HIS A 168 5.52 -23.86 -25.13
CA HIS A 168 6.05 -22.87 -26.06
C HIS A 168 6.58 -21.63 -25.31
N ASN A 169 7.63 -21.04 -25.88
CA ASN A 169 8.15 -19.77 -25.37
C ASN A 169 7.31 -18.61 -25.91
N GLU A 170 6.53 -18.02 -25.03
CA GLU A 170 5.55 -16.98 -25.35
C GLU A 170 6.12 -15.55 -25.32
N THR A 171 7.40 -15.40 -24.97
CA THR A 171 8.03 -14.07 -24.76
C THR A 171 7.86 -13.15 -25.99
N ALA A 172 7.99 -13.68 -27.20
CA ALA A 172 7.85 -12.89 -28.42
C ALA A 172 6.41 -12.39 -28.61
N ALA A 173 5.41 -13.24 -28.39
CA ALA A 173 3.99 -12.89 -28.50
C ALA A 173 3.60 -11.83 -27.46
N PHE A 174 4.03 -11.99 -26.21
CA PHE A 174 3.78 -11.01 -25.14
C PHE A 174 4.45 -9.66 -25.46
N ARG A 175 5.71 -9.67 -25.92
CA ARG A 175 6.40 -8.43 -26.33
C ARG A 175 5.69 -7.72 -27.48
N ALA A 176 5.20 -8.46 -28.46
CA ALA A 176 4.47 -7.90 -29.58
C ALA A 176 3.14 -7.26 -29.15
N ALA A 177 2.38 -7.91 -28.27
CA ALA A 177 1.14 -7.37 -27.71
C ALA A 177 1.40 -6.10 -26.88
N LEU A 178 2.42 -6.14 -26.00
CA LEU A 178 2.84 -4.98 -25.19
C LEU A 178 3.34 -3.81 -26.05
N HIS A 179 4.11 -4.10 -27.10
CA HIS A 179 4.56 -3.09 -28.03
C HIS A 179 3.39 -2.45 -28.77
N ALA A 180 2.41 -3.23 -29.22
CA ALA A 180 1.21 -2.72 -29.87
C ALA A 180 0.36 -1.84 -28.93
N ALA A 181 0.23 -2.22 -27.66
CA ALA A 181 -0.39 -1.40 -26.63
C ALA A 181 0.37 -0.08 -26.44
N GLY A 182 1.69 -0.12 -26.34
CA GLY A 182 2.55 1.06 -26.25
C GLY A 182 2.41 2.01 -27.46
N GLN A 183 2.40 1.48 -28.67
CA GLN A 183 2.20 2.27 -29.90
C GLN A 183 0.79 2.92 -29.94
N ASN A 184 -0.19 2.32 -29.30
CA ASN A 184 -1.53 2.89 -29.16
C ASN A 184 -1.61 4.01 -28.08
N GLY A 185 -0.55 4.24 -27.31
CA GLY A 185 -0.54 5.13 -26.15
C GLY A 185 -1.04 4.48 -24.86
N GLY A 186 -1.19 3.17 -24.83
CA GLY A 186 -1.69 2.35 -23.77
C GLY A 186 -2.78 1.37 -24.21
N GLY A 187 -3.27 0.57 -23.28
CA GLY A 187 -4.34 -0.40 -23.51
C GLY A 187 -4.23 -1.63 -22.63
N LYS A 188 -5.22 -2.51 -22.74
CA LYS A 188 -5.26 -3.78 -22.01
C LYS A 188 -4.62 -4.89 -22.83
N VAL A 189 -3.53 -5.47 -22.36
CA VAL A 189 -2.99 -6.73 -22.88
C VAL A 189 -3.70 -7.87 -22.18
N TYR A 190 -4.64 -8.51 -22.90
CA TYR A 190 -5.44 -9.59 -22.36
C TYR A 190 -4.78 -10.94 -22.57
N VAL A 191 -4.73 -11.73 -21.49
CA VAL A 191 -4.15 -13.06 -21.47
C VAL A 191 -5.25 -14.07 -21.16
N PRO A 192 -5.77 -14.81 -22.14
CA PRO A 192 -6.79 -15.83 -21.91
C PRO A 192 -6.33 -16.93 -20.96
N ARG A 193 -7.24 -17.82 -20.62
CA ARG A 193 -6.89 -19.06 -19.87
C ARG A 193 -5.77 -19.80 -20.57
N GLY A 194 -4.82 -20.29 -19.81
CA GLY A 194 -3.68 -21.03 -20.33
C GLY A 194 -2.46 -20.97 -19.41
N ARG A 195 -1.39 -21.60 -19.86
CA ARG A 195 -0.10 -21.59 -19.17
C ARG A 195 0.94 -21.01 -20.12
N TYR A 196 1.50 -19.87 -19.77
CA TYR A 196 2.37 -19.08 -20.64
C TYR A 196 3.79 -19.07 -20.08
N MET A 197 4.68 -19.80 -20.74
CA MET A 197 6.10 -19.84 -20.38
C MET A 197 6.86 -18.68 -21.02
N LEU A 198 7.53 -17.90 -20.20
CA LEU A 198 8.40 -16.82 -20.64
C LEU A 198 9.87 -17.18 -20.41
N THR A 199 10.76 -16.69 -21.27
CA THR A 199 12.21 -16.88 -21.17
C THR A 199 12.97 -15.56 -21.13
N GLY A 200 12.29 -14.44 -21.14
CA GLY A 200 12.90 -13.11 -21.12
C GLY A 200 12.02 -12.08 -20.42
N GLU A 201 12.56 -10.90 -20.29
CA GLU A 201 11.87 -9.75 -19.67
C GLU A 201 10.69 -9.25 -20.53
N LEU A 202 9.71 -8.67 -19.84
CA LEU A 202 8.62 -7.91 -20.46
C LEU A 202 8.77 -6.44 -20.05
N ILE A 203 8.68 -5.55 -21.01
CA ILE A 203 8.72 -4.10 -20.79
C ILE A 203 7.32 -3.56 -21.00
N LEU A 204 6.75 -2.96 -19.95
CA LEU A 204 5.46 -2.30 -20.02
C LEU A 204 5.63 -0.84 -20.39
N SER A 205 4.86 -0.40 -21.38
CA SER A 205 4.72 1.02 -21.69
C SER A 205 3.77 1.72 -20.70
N PRO A 206 3.85 3.03 -20.55
CA PRO A 206 2.87 3.78 -19.77
C PRO A 206 1.43 3.46 -20.23
N ASN A 207 0.48 3.54 -19.30
CA ASN A 207 -0.95 3.30 -19.53
C ASN A 207 -1.27 1.88 -20.08
N THR A 208 -0.44 0.88 -19.77
CA THR A 208 -0.64 -0.50 -20.21
C THR A 208 -0.95 -1.39 -19.01
N LEU A 209 -2.06 -2.13 -19.09
CA LEU A 209 -2.48 -3.14 -18.12
C LEU A 209 -2.31 -4.53 -18.72
N ILE A 210 -1.74 -5.48 -17.97
CA ILE A 210 -1.81 -6.91 -18.31
C ILE A 210 -2.90 -7.52 -17.44
N GLU A 211 -3.91 -8.13 -18.09
CA GLU A 211 -5.04 -8.75 -17.39
C GLU A 211 -5.22 -10.20 -17.86
N GLY A 212 -5.17 -11.13 -16.92
CA GLY A 212 -5.52 -12.53 -17.15
C GLY A 212 -7.04 -12.75 -17.10
N GLU A 213 -7.54 -13.81 -17.75
CA GLU A 213 -8.97 -14.18 -17.73
C GLU A 213 -9.45 -14.41 -16.29
N SER A 214 -8.69 -15.13 -15.48
CA SER A 214 -8.87 -15.21 -14.03
C SER A 214 -7.59 -15.68 -13.36
N LYS A 215 -7.52 -15.45 -12.05
CA LYS A 215 -6.41 -15.90 -11.19
C LYS A 215 -6.19 -17.42 -11.23
N GLU A 216 -7.26 -18.18 -11.40
CA GLU A 216 -7.23 -19.65 -11.38
C GLU A 216 -6.94 -20.27 -12.75
N LEU A 217 -7.17 -19.50 -13.82
CA LEU A 217 -7.13 -20.04 -15.18
C LEU A 217 -5.94 -19.55 -16.00
N THR A 218 -5.36 -18.39 -15.64
CA THR A 218 -4.23 -17.79 -16.36
C THR A 218 -2.96 -17.89 -15.52
N HIS A 219 -1.96 -18.60 -16.05
CA HIS A 219 -0.68 -18.76 -15.38
C HIS A 219 0.46 -18.28 -16.28
N ILE A 220 1.13 -17.22 -15.86
CA ILE A 220 2.36 -16.73 -16.50
C ILE A 220 3.53 -17.13 -15.61
N PHE A 221 4.54 -17.78 -16.17
CA PHE A 221 5.71 -18.23 -15.42
C PHE A 221 6.98 -18.13 -16.26
N TRP A 222 8.10 -17.91 -15.60
CA TRP A 222 9.42 -17.89 -16.24
C TRP A 222 10.06 -19.27 -16.17
N ASN A 223 10.74 -19.66 -17.27
CA ASN A 223 11.48 -20.92 -17.29
C ASN A 223 12.67 -20.83 -16.31
N PRO A 224 12.73 -21.67 -15.28
CA PRO A 224 13.79 -21.63 -14.28
C PRO A 224 15.17 -22.01 -14.81
N LEU A 225 15.26 -22.62 -16.00
CA LEU A 225 16.53 -23.02 -16.62
C LEU A 225 17.28 -21.86 -17.31
N ASN A 226 16.70 -20.66 -17.37
CA ASN A 226 17.32 -19.49 -17.99
C ASN A 226 17.71 -18.41 -16.95
N TRP A 227 17.94 -18.77 -15.70
CA TRP A 227 18.38 -17.83 -14.66
C TRP A 227 19.81 -17.31 -14.84
N ASP A 228 20.60 -17.94 -15.72
CA ASP A 228 21.99 -17.55 -16.01
C ASP A 228 22.12 -16.26 -16.87
N LEU A 229 21.01 -15.58 -17.17
CA LEU A 229 20.99 -14.33 -17.96
C LEU A 229 21.10 -13.05 -17.11
N TYR A 230 21.32 -13.17 -15.81
CA TYR A 230 21.41 -12.03 -14.88
C TYR A 230 22.74 -11.92 -14.13
N GLU A 231 23.83 -12.50 -14.68
CA GLU A 231 25.21 -12.19 -14.26
C GLU A 231 25.85 -11.10 -15.11
#